data_2042ed8ab4d0af01d33881e32c10f3f3
#
_entry.id   2042ed8ab4d0af01d33881e32c10f3f3
#
_cell.length_a   1.000
_cell.length_b   1.000
_cell.length_c   1.000
_cell.angle_alpha   90.00
_cell.angle_beta   90.00
_cell.angle_gamma   90.00
#
_symmetry.space_group_name_H-M   'P 1'
#
loop_
_entity.id
_entity.type
_entity.pdbx_description
1 polymer ?
#
loop_
_entity_poly.entity_id
_entity_poly.type
_entity_poly.pdbx_seq_one_letter_code
_entity_poly.pdbx_strand_id
1 'polypeptide(L)'
;MISTLEIVEDQIQEGPIRCIFFSEFHHIAGPKITCQVPDNFVSKDIFDNVSVYIIPKAQLQRSTITVTLKDYKILGFPVKIDDKKYARNAFYFNLCFVCDSEARTVHYEPVVKKMSDFLMALEIENCFLSASDDKTRLAEMLGHVMQELNLHKMCTLTEGTMTSHLKVVKLAPEPKPVLDHQVPIFLEDGFNHVARIAAEADVENNLVKSCVQNLAYYSIITLIPIFQYSNVYAATPKLKQLAEDIKLQERCISYSSKSPRQPAYLRDIYRMYASMTHSCSMRDLCQRLNPQNLRINERRLVQFGLIEGLIRRVYKYPILLPGIPYNEETRNNPVYKYFTGTYNLDEICCSTGQSVAQIEEIVERDPNIVMLWK
;
A
#
# COMPACT_ATOMS: atom_id res chain seq x y z
N MET A 1 13.59 -12.77 28.32
CA MET A 1 12.81 -11.53 28.38
C MET A 1 13.29 -10.67 27.22
N ILE A 2 12.78 -10.88 26.05
CA ILE A 2 13.01 -10.01 24.89
C ILE A 2 11.59 -9.60 24.49
N SER A 3 11.30 -8.35 24.75
CA SER A 3 10.04 -7.70 24.46
C SER A 3 9.71 -7.87 22.99
N THR A 4 8.62 -8.54 22.70
CA THR A 4 7.85 -8.40 21.50
C THR A 4 7.66 -6.90 21.27
N LEU A 5 8.39 -6.33 20.31
CA LEU A 5 7.98 -5.10 19.69
C LEU A 5 6.66 -5.41 19.00
N GLU A 6 5.58 -5.31 19.74
CA GLU A 6 4.30 -4.95 19.18
C GLU A 6 4.56 -3.68 18.40
N ILE A 7 4.55 -3.79 17.08
CA ILE A 7 4.29 -2.65 16.23
C ILE A 7 2.90 -2.22 16.70
N VAL A 8 2.89 -1.22 17.59
CA VAL A 8 1.72 -0.41 17.82
C VAL A 8 1.41 0.13 16.43
N GLU A 9 0.50 -0.53 15.71
CA GLU A 9 -0.27 0.13 14.68
C GLU A 9 -0.92 1.28 15.44
N ASP A 10 -0.25 2.44 15.43
CA ASP A 10 -0.92 3.69 15.69
C ASP A 10 -2.11 3.67 14.74
N GLN A 11 -3.27 3.36 15.28
CA GLN A 11 -4.55 3.58 14.64
C GLN A 11 -4.70 5.10 14.54
N ILE A 12 -3.97 5.64 13.57
CA ILE A 12 -4.10 7.04 13.19
C ILE A 12 -5.48 7.08 12.55
N GLN A 13 -6.45 7.45 13.37
CA GLN A 13 -7.84 7.59 12.96
C GLN A 13 -7.89 8.58 11.79
N GLU A 14 -8.21 8.03 10.62
CA GLU A 14 -8.69 8.82 9.50
C GLU A 14 -9.95 9.54 10.01
N GLY A 15 -9.82 10.80 10.38
CA GLY A 15 -10.96 11.58 10.86
C GLY A 15 -12.02 11.67 9.76
N PRO A 16 -13.31 11.57 10.08
CA PRO A 16 -14.38 11.75 9.11
C PRO A 16 -14.37 13.18 8.56
N ILE A 17 -14.86 13.34 7.35
CA ILE A 17 -15.15 14.65 6.77
C ILE A 17 -16.34 15.22 7.55
N ARG A 18 -16.12 16.35 8.24
CA ARG A 18 -17.15 17.02 9.04
C ARG A 18 -18.03 17.94 8.21
N CYS A 19 -17.42 18.59 7.21
CA CYS A 19 -18.13 19.50 6.32
C CYS A 19 -17.43 19.55 4.97
N ILE A 20 -18.21 19.76 3.91
CA ILE A 20 -17.70 20.13 2.60
C ILE A 20 -18.34 21.48 2.25
N PHE A 21 -17.52 22.44 1.87
CA PHE A 21 -18.02 23.71 1.41
C PHE A 21 -17.39 24.15 0.09
N PHE A 22 -18.19 24.88 -0.69
CA PHE A 22 -17.80 25.51 -1.93
C PHE A 22 -17.72 27.01 -1.73
N SER A 23 -16.60 27.61 -2.05
CA SER A 23 -16.35 29.05 -1.97
C SER A 23 -15.98 29.61 -3.33
N GLU A 24 -16.46 30.80 -3.62
CA GLU A 24 -16.19 31.54 -4.85
C GLU A 24 -15.75 32.99 -4.57
N PHE A 25 -15.04 33.57 -5.51
CA PHE A 25 -14.73 35.02 -5.46
C PHE A 25 -15.81 35.80 -6.20
N HIS A 26 -16.71 36.41 -5.45
CA HIS A 26 -17.75 37.26 -6.01
C HIS A 26 -17.20 38.67 -6.34
N HIS A 27 -17.55 39.18 -7.51
CA HIS A 27 -16.98 40.42 -8.05
C HIS A 27 -17.24 41.68 -7.18
N ILE A 28 -18.32 41.68 -6.38
CA ILE A 28 -18.69 42.79 -5.47
C ILE A 28 -18.36 42.44 -4.03
N ALA A 29 -18.78 41.25 -3.58
CA ALA A 29 -18.69 40.83 -2.17
C ALA A 29 -17.32 40.27 -1.77
N GLY A 30 -16.43 39.98 -2.74
CA GLY A 30 -15.17 39.28 -2.47
C GLY A 30 -15.34 37.78 -2.23
N PRO A 31 -14.41 37.14 -1.50
CA PRO A 31 -14.52 35.71 -1.17
C PRO A 31 -15.77 35.42 -0.34
N LYS A 32 -16.55 34.41 -0.72
CA LYS A 32 -17.73 33.98 0.05
C LYS A 32 -17.95 32.47 -0.08
N ILE A 33 -18.53 31.88 0.95
CA ILE A 33 -19.09 30.51 0.86
C ILE A 33 -20.43 30.62 0.13
N THR A 34 -20.56 29.86 -0.94
CA THR A 34 -21.80 29.80 -1.74
C THR A 34 -22.66 28.62 -1.32
N CYS A 35 -22.03 27.51 -0.95
CA CYS A 35 -22.70 26.28 -0.51
C CYS A 35 -21.86 25.56 0.53
N GLN A 36 -22.49 24.99 1.55
CA GLN A 36 -21.82 24.12 2.52
C GLN A 36 -22.76 23.01 3.01
N VAL A 37 -22.20 21.88 3.33
CA VAL A 37 -22.92 20.73 3.86
C VAL A 37 -22.12 20.14 5.04
N PRO A 38 -22.67 20.11 6.28
CA PRO A 38 -23.98 20.65 6.72
C PRO A 38 -24.04 22.18 6.66
N ASP A 39 -25.26 22.71 6.57
CA ASP A 39 -25.48 24.14 6.55
C ASP A 39 -24.95 24.83 7.80
N ASN A 40 -24.37 26.00 7.63
CA ASN A 40 -23.84 26.86 8.71
C ASN A 40 -22.77 26.19 9.62
N PHE A 41 -22.06 25.19 9.14
CA PHE A 41 -20.98 24.54 9.89
C PHE A 41 -19.79 25.48 10.06
N VAL A 42 -19.35 26.12 8.98
CA VAL A 42 -18.30 27.15 9.02
C VAL A 42 -18.98 28.50 9.10
N SER A 43 -18.80 29.19 10.23
CA SER A 43 -19.36 30.54 10.40
C SER A 43 -18.67 31.57 9.50
N LYS A 44 -19.37 32.66 9.19
CA LYS A 44 -18.83 33.74 8.36
C LYS A 44 -17.56 34.33 8.95
N ASP A 45 -17.52 34.50 10.27
CA ASP A 45 -16.36 35.09 10.96
C ASP A 45 -15.12 34.20 10.83
N ILE A 46 -15.29 32.89 10.94
CA ILE A 46 -14.19 31.93 10.73
C ILE A 46 -13.72 31.97 9.27
N PHE A 47 -14.65 31.98 8.32
CA PHE A 47 -14.32 32.05 6.90
C PHE A 47 -13.58 33.34 6.54
N ASP A 48 -14.05 34.49 7.02
CA ASP A 48 -13.43 35.80 6.74
C ASP A 48 -11.95 35.83 7.20
N ASN A 49 -11.64 35.20 8.33
CA ASN A 49 -10.26 35.12 8.83
C ASN A 49 -9.34 34.25 7.94
N VAL A 50 -9.86 33.26 7.25
CA VAL A 50 -9.07 32.32 6.45
C VAL A 50 -9.25 32.48 4.94
N SER A 51 -10.18 33.35 4.52
CA SER A 51 -10.57 33.53 3.11
C SER A 51 -9.41 33.88 2.17
N VAL A 52 -8.41 34.62 2.66
CA VAL A 52 -7.20 34.99 1.91
C VAL A 52 -6.35 33.74 1.56
N TYR A 53 -6.37 32.72 2.41
CA TYR A 53 -5.66 31.48 2.18
C TYR A 53 -6.50 30.51 1.33
N ILE A 54 -7.83 30.52 1.50
CA ILE A 54 -8.75 29.64 0.77
C ILE A 54 -8.84 30.04 -0.71
N ILE A 55 -8.94 31.33 -1.01
CA ILE A 55 -8.91 31.84 -2.38
C ILE A 55 -7.63 32.69 -2.57
N PRO A 56 -6.50 32.05 -2.76
CA PRO A 56 -5.22 32.69 -2.82
C PRO A 56 -4.98 33.42 -4.15
N LYS A 57 -3.93 34.21 -4.19
CA LYS A 57 -3.44 34.89 -5.41
C LYS A 57 -3.04 33.84 -6.47
N ALA A 58 -2.93 34.30 -7.72
CA ALA A 58 -2.70 33.43 -8.90
C ALA A 58 -1.55 32.42 -8.79
N GLN A 59 -0.54 32.69 -7.98
CA GLN A 59 0.64 31.80 -7.83
C GLN A 59 0.36 30.46 -7.11
N LEU A 60 -0.67 30.42 -6.27
CA LEU A 60 -1.04 29.22 -5.49
C LEU A 60 -2.27 28.50 -6.07
N GLN A 61 -2.70 28.87 -7.25
CA GLN A 61 -3.77 28.17 -7.95
C GLN A 61 -3.34 26.76 -8.36
N ARG A 62 -4.27 25.81 -8.34
CA ARG A 62 -4.04 24.39 -8.66
C ARG A 62 -3.03 23.69 -7.75
N SER A 63 -2.84 24.18 -6.54
CA SER A 63 -2.08 23.52 -5.49
C SER A 63 -2.98 23.18 -4.32
N THR A 64 -2.71 22.04 -3.68
CA THR A 64 -3.44 21.65 -2.47
C THR A 64 -3.07 22.59 -1.33
N ILE A 65 -4.08 23.14 -0.66
CA ILE A 65 -3.92 24.05 0.47
C ILE A 65 -4.52 23.39 1.71
N THR A 66 -3.73 23.34 2.78
CA THR A 66 -4.20 22.90 4.10
C THR A 66 -4.07 24.02 5.09
N VAL A 67 -5.19 24.44 5.68
CA VAL A 67 -5.25 25.47 6.73
C VAL A 67 -5.68 24.82 8.03
N THR A 68 -4.83 24.86 9.05
CA THR A 68 -5.14 24.30 10.37
C THR A 68 -5.60 25.43 11.29
N LEU A 69 -6.79 25.28 11.83
CA LEU A 69 -7.38 26.12 12.87
C LEU A 69 -7.35 25.36 14.21
N LYS A 70 -7.78 25.99 15.30
CA LYS A 70 -7.82 25.33 16.61
C LYS A 70 -8.67 24.07 16.60
N ASP A 71 -9.87 24.14 16.01
CA ASP A 71 -10.87 23.08 16.06
C ASP A 71 -10.98 22.30 14.76
N TYR A 72 -10.51 22.87 13.65
CA TYR A 72 -10.72 22.33 12.32
C TYR A 72 -9.44 22.38 11.47
N LYS A 73 -9.35 21.47 10.53
CA LYS A 73 -8.39 21.47 9.45
C LYS A 73 -9.16 21.56 8.13
N ILE A 74 -8.88 22.60 7.35
CA ILE A 74 -9.52 22.87 6.07
C ILE A 74 -8.55 22.49 4.96
N LEU A 75 -8.97 21.58 4.11
CA LEU A 75 -8.22 21.12 2.95
C LEU A 75 -8.93 21.60 1.69
N GLY A 76 -8.26 22.35 0.83
CA GLY A 76 -8.83 22.92 -0.39
C GLY A 76 -7.92 22.77 -1.61
N PHE A 77 -8.53 22.92 -2.79
CA PHE A 77 -7.84 22.95 -4.07
C PHE A 77 -8.38 24.12 -4.92
N PRO A 78 -7.77 25.32 -4.82
CA PRO A 78 -8.25 26.50 -5.51
C PRO A 78 -8.06 26.37 -7.03
N VAL A 79 -9.11 26.71 -7.75
CA VAL A 79 -9.16 26.66 -9.22
C VAL A 79 -9.49 28.02 -9.79
N LYS A 80 -8.81 28.36 -10.87
CA LYS A 80 -9.08 29.53 -11.71
C LYS A 80 -9.47 29.06 -13.11
N ILE A 81 -10.57 29.60 -13.63
CA ILE A 81 -11.01 29.41 -15.01
C ILE A 81 -10.90 30.74 -15.72
N ASP A 82 -10.06 30.86 -16.74
CA ASP A 82 -9.92 32.07 -17.55
C ASP A 82 -10.89 32.02 -18.72
N ASP A 83 -11.94 32.84 -18.71
CA ASP A 83 -12.87 33.01 -19.79
C ASP A 83 -13.48 34.40 -19.76
N LYS A 84 -13.70 35.01 -20.95
CA LYS A 84 -14.29 36.34 -21.11
C LYS A 84 -15.75 36.43 -20.68
N LYS A 85 -16.46 35.30 -20.52
CA LYS A 85 -17.83 35.23 -20.02
C LYS A 85 -17.96 35.72 -18.56
N TYR A 86 -16.88 35.68 -17.77
CA TYR A 86 -16.92 36.05 -16.36
C TYR A 86 -16.58 37.55 -16.16
N ALA A 87 -17.12 38.15 -15.11
CA ALA A 87 -17.04 39.60 -14.82
C ALA A 87 -15.61 40.18 -14.75
N ARG A 88 -14.58 39.35 -14.44
CA ARG A 88 -13.16 39.74 -14.41
C ARG A 88 -12.32 38.92 -15.38
N ASN A 89 -12.93 38.40 -16.43
CA ASN A 89 -12.32 37.49 -17.36
C ASN A 89 -11.75 36.22 -16.67
N ALA A 90 -12.16 35.95 -15.42
CA ALA A 90 -11.74 34.78 -14.66
C ALA A 90 -12.77 34.44 -13.57
N PHE A 91 -13.02 33.16 -13.39
CA PHE A 91 -13.83 32.61 -12.29
C PHE A 91 -12.92 31.89 -11.32
N TYR A 92 -12.97 32.30 -10.04
CA TYR A 92 -12.17 31.71 -8.97
C TYR A 92 -13.08 30.99 -8.01
N PHE A 93 -12.77 29.73 -7.76
CA PHE A 93 -13.47 28.95 -6.76
C PHE A 93 -12.54 28.01 -6.02
N ASN A 94 -12.96 27.52 -4.87
CA ASN A 94 -12.28 26.50 -4.12
C ASN A 94 -13.29 25.58 -3.47
N LEU A 95 -13.08 24.28 -3.66
CA LEU A 95 -13.79 23.23 -2.94
C LEU A 95 -12.97 22.82 -1.73
N CYS A 96 -13.57 22.85 -0.55
CA CYS A 96 -12.87 22.60 0.69
C CYS A 96 -13.54 21.47 1.49
N PHE A 97 -12.72 20.57 2.01
CA PHE A 97 -13.11 19.58 3.00
C PHE A 97 -12.67 20.04 4.38
N VAL A 98 -13.53 19.89 5.38
CA VAL A 98 -13.26 20.23 6.77
C VAL A 98 -13.21 18.95 7.58
N CYS A 99 -12.09 18.73 8.27
CA CYS A 99 -11.85 17.61 9.16
C CYS A 99 -11.48 18.12 10.55
N ASP A 100 -11.42 17.23 11.53
CA ASP A 100 -10.93 17.56 12.86
C ASP A 100 -9.47 18.05 12.81
N SER A 101 -9.05 18.91 13.72
CA SER A 101 -7.72 19.55 13.71
C SER A 101 -6.57 18.55 13.75
N GLU A 102 -6.75 17.42 14.42
CA GLU A 102 -5.74 16.35 14.55
C GLU A 102 -5.82 15.30 13.44
N ALA A 103 -6.85 15.34 12.60
CA ALA A 103 -7.04 14.36 11.53
C ALA A 103 -5.93 14.44 10.48
N ARG A 104 -5.49 13.29 9.98
CA ARG A 104 -4.64 13.24 8.78
C ARG A 104 -5.48 13.50 7.54
N THR A 105 -5.16 14.54 6.80
CA THR A 105 -5.92 14.97 5.61
C THR A 105 -5.26 14.59 4.30
N VAL A 106 -4.03 14.08 4.32
CA VAL A 106 -3.24 13.79 3.10
C VAL A 106 -3.94 12.80 2.17
N HIS A 107 -4.66 11.83 2.72
CA HIS A 107 -5.41 10.85 1.93
C HIS A 107 -6.65 11.44 1.22
N TYR A 108 -7.11 12.62 1.64
CA TYR A 108 -8.19 13.36 0.96
C TYR A 108 -7.68 14.30 -0.15
N GLU A 109 -6.39 14.63 -0.19
CA GLU A 109 -5.83 15.54 -1.20
C GLU A 109 -6.14 15.13 -2.65
N PRO A 110 -5.93 13.85 -3.05
CA PRO A 110 -6.25 13.42 -4.41
C PRO A 110 -7.76 13.50 -4.71
N VAL A 111 -8.59 13.29 -3.67
CA VAL A 111 -10.05 13.33 -3.80
C VAL A 111 -10.52 14.76 -4.03
N VAL A 112 -10.06 15.71 -3.20
CA VAL A 112 -10.39 17.14 -3.35
C VAL A 112 -9.96 17.67 -4.70
N LYS A 113 -8.74 17.33 -5.14
CA LYS A 113 -8.22 17.71 -6.46
C LYS A 113 -9.10 17.17 -7.57
N LYS A 114 -9.39 15.87 -7.56
CA LYS A 114 -10.18 15.21 -8.61
C LYS A 114 -11.62 15.75 -8.65
N MET A 115 -12.20 16.04 -7.49
CA MET A 115 -13.53 16.64 -7.40
C MET A 115 -13.54 18.08 -7.88
N SER A 116 -12.49 18.86 -7.58
CA SER A 116 -12.35 20.23 -8.10
C SER A 116 -12.17 20.26 -9.62
N ASP A 117 -11.39 19.32 -10.18
CA ASP A 117 -11.25 19.16 -11.63
C ASP A 117 -12.58 18.74 -12.29
N PHE A 118 -13.36 17.90 -11.65
CA PHE A 118 -14.70 17.50 -12.11
C PHE A 118 -15.66 18.71 -12.12
N LEU A 119 -15.68 19.51 -11.05
CA LEU A 119 -16.50 20.72 -11.00
C LEU A 119 -16.06 21.76 -12.04
N MET A 120 -14.74 21.88 -12.28
CA MET A 120 -14.22 22.74 -13.34
C MET A 120 -14.69 22.31 -14.71
N ALA A 121 -14.69 21.01 -15.00
CA ALA A 121 -15.18 20.48 -16.27
C ALA A 121 -16.68 20.74 -16.44
N LEU A 122 -17.49 20.52 -15.41
CA LEU A 122 -18.92 20.85 -15.41
C LEU A 122 -19.20 22.33 -15.66
N GLU A 123 -18.36 23.20 -15.09
CA GLU A 123 -18.48 24.65 -15.34
C GLU A 123 -18.13 25.03 -16.79
N ILE A 124 -17.10 24.40 -17.36
CA ILE A 124 -16.67 24.68 -18.74
C ILE A 124 -17.72 24.21 -19.74
N GLU A 125 -18.30 23.01 -19.53
CA GLU A 125 -19.27 22.43 -20.45
C GLU A 125 -20.68 23.01 -20.30
N ASN A 126 -21.15 23.13 -19.05
CA ASN A 126 -22.56 23.40 -18.77
C ASN A 126 -22.82 24.69 -17.98
N CYS A 127 -21.78 25.45 -17.61
CA CYS A 127 -21.90 26.61 -16.72
C CYS A 127 -22.57 26.28 -15.37
N PHE A 128 -22.34 25.06 -14.86
CA PHE A 128 -23.04 24.47 -13.70
C PHE A 128 -22.88 25.29 -12.42
N LEU A 129 -21.68 25.87 -12.18
CA LEU A 129 -21.37 26.63 -10.97
C LEU A 129 -21.83 28.08 -11.07
N SER A 130 -21.84 28.67 -12.26
CA SER A 130 -22.21 30.06 -12.50
C SER A 130 -23.70 30.29 -12.68
N ALA A 131 -24.49 29.25 -12.98
CA ALA A 131 -25.95 29.33 -13.08
C ALA A 131 -26.57 29.45 -11.68
N SER A 132 -27.52 30.37 -11.51
CA SER A 132 -28.15 30.64 -10.21
C SER A 132 -29.04 29.52 -9.69
N ASP A 133 -29.60 28.70 -10.58
CA ASP A 133 -30.58 27.66 -10.24
C ASP A 133 -29.99 26.34 -9.78
N ASP A 134 -28.67 26.14 -9.97
CA ASP A 134 -28.02 24.86 -9.70
C ASP A 134 -27.39 24.75 -8.29
N LYS A 135 -27.58 25.74 -7.41
CA LYS A 135 -27.00 25.71 -6.04
C LYS A 135 -27.56 24.58 -5.16
N THR A 136 -28.84 24.28 -5.30
CA THR A 136 -29.47 23.14 -4.61
C THR A 136 -28.88 21.81 -5.08
N ARG A 137 -28.67 21.65 -6.37
CA ARG A 137 -28.04 20.46 -6.97
C ARG A 137 -26.58 20.29 -6.51
N LEU A 138 -25.86 21.40 -6.40
CA LEU A 138 -24.51 21.37 -5.84
C LEU A 138 -24.52 20.91 -4.38
N ALA A 139 -25.45 21.43 -3.55
CA ALA A 139 -25.59 21.01 -2.16
C ALA A 139 -25.91 19.51 -2.02
N GLU A 140 -26.83 19.00 -2.83
CA GLU A 140 -27.18 17.58 -2.88
C GLU A 140 -25.97 16.73 -3.28
N MET A 141 -25.22 17.14 -4.31
CA MET A 141 -23.99 16.47 -4.75
C MET A 141 -22.95 16.43 -3.64
N LEU A 142 -22.67 17.56 -2.96
CA LEU A 142 -21.72 17.63 -1.86
C LEU A 142 -22.15 16.76 -0.67
N GLY A 143 -23.45 16.73 -0.37
CA GLY A 143 -24.02 15.87 0.67
C GLY A 143 -23.83 14.37 0.37
N HIS A 144 -24.12 13.98 -0.87
CA HIS A 144 -23.90 12.61 -1.32
C HIS A 144 -22.41 12.21 -1.23
N VAL A 145 -21.52 13.06 -1.71
CA VAL A 145 -20.06 12.82 -1.61
C VAL A 145 -19.61 12.66 -0.18
N MET A 146 -20.06 13.53 0.72
CA MET A 146 -19.69 13.46 2.13
C MET A 146 -20.13 12.16 2.78
N GLN A 147 -21.38 11.73 2.53
CA GLN A 147 -21.93 10.49 3.07
C GLN A 147 -21.18 9.26 2.54
N GLU A 148 -21.04 9.15 1.22
CA GLU A 148 -20.39 8.00 0.58
C GLU A 148 -18.89 7.88 0.95
N LEU A 149 -18.17 8.99 0.98
CA LEU A 149 -16.76 8.96 1.37
C LEU A 149 -16.57 8.62 2.85
N ASN A 150 -17.47 9.06 3.73
CA ASN A 150 -17.39 8.69 5.14
C ASN A 150 -17.77 7.22 5.38
N LEU A 151 -18.76 6.68 4.68
CA LEU A 151 -19.24 5.31 4.86
C LEU A 151 -18.41 4.29 4.10
N HIS A 152 -18.23 4.53 2.79
CA HIS A 152 -17.67 3.53 1.88
C HIS A 152 -16.26 3.85 1.39
N LYS A 153 -15.71 5.02 1.74
CA LYS A 153 -14.40 5.53 1.28
C LYS A 153 -14.31 5.66 -0.25
N MET A 154 -15.41 5.57 -0.94
CA MET A 154 -15.51 5.79 -2.39
C MET A 154 -16.89 6.32 -2.76
N CYS A 155 -16.92 7.12 -3.83
CA CYS A 155 -18.13 7.71 -4.36
C CYS A 155 -18.05 7.77 -5.89
N THR A 156 -19.15 7.53 -6.58
CA THR A 156 -19.26 7.72 -8.02
C THR A 156 -20.21 8.88 -8.30
N LEU A 157 -19.68 9.93 -8.91
CA LEU A 157 -20.45 11.08 -9.33
C LEU A 157 -20.80 10.95 -10.81
N THR A 158 -22.06 11.11 -11.15
CA THR A 158 -22.53 11.15 -12.54
C THR A 158 -23.40 12.39 -12.71
N GLU A 159 -23.00 13.26 -13.61
CA GLU A 159 -23.75 14.47 -13.95
C GLU A 159 -23.79 14.59 -15.48
N GLY A 160 -24.98 14.44 -16.07
CA GLY A 160 -25.14 14.37 -17.52
C GLY A 160 -24.35 13.20 -18.14
N THR A 161 -23.41 13.53 -19.00
CA THR A 161 -22.52 12.55 -19.68
C THR A 161 -21.22 12.31 -18.93
N MET A 162 -20.93 13.12 -17.91
CA MET A 162 -19.67 13.04 -17.16
C MET A 162 -19.78 12.13 -15.94
N THR A 163 -18.81 11.26 -15.78
CA THR A 163 -18.70 10.38 -14.61
C THR A 163 -17.32 10.51 -13.98
N SER A 164 -17.29 10.69 -12.66
CA SER A 164 -16.06 10.70 -11.88
C SER A 164 -16.14 9.73 -10.72
N HIS A 165 -15.12 8.90 -10.58
CA HIS A 165 -14.99 7.97 -9.46
C HIS A 165 -14.01 8.52 -8.45
N LEU A 166 -14.48 8.83 -7.25
CA LEU A 166 -13.68 9.28 -6.12
C LEU A 166 -13.39 8.11 -5.20
N LYS A 167 -12.15 7.98 -4.77
CA LYS A 167 -11.75 6.94 -3.82
C LYS A 167 -10.71 7.50 -2.85
N VAL A 168 -10.96 7.32 -1.56
CA VAL A 168 -9.98 7.62 -0.50
C VAL A 168 -8.99 6.47 -0.45
N VAL A 169 -7.72 6.77 -0.76
CA VAL A 169 -6.65 5.78 -0.74
C VAL A 169 -6.00 5.83 0.64
N LYS A 170 -5.97 4.70 1.34
CA LYS A 170 -5.22 4.59 2.59
C LYS A 170 -3.74 4.83 2.31
N LEU A 171 -3.17 5.79 3.02
CA LEU A 171 -1.73 6.00 2.99
C LEU A 171 -1.08 4.86 3.77
N ALA A 172 -0.49 3.93 3.06
CA ALA A 172 0.41 2.96 3.68
C ALA A 172 1.69 3.67 4.15
N PRO A 173 2.37 3.16 5.18
CA PRO A 173 3.72 3.61 5.51
C PRO A 173 4.62 3.45 4.27
N GLU A 174 5.71 4.23 4.21
CA GLU A 174 6.64 4.14 3.09
C GLU A 174 7.01 2.68 2.80
N PRO A 175 6.80 2.21 1.57
CA PRO A 175 7.04 0.81 1.24
C PRO A 175 8.53 0.53 1.36
N LYS A 176 8.86 -0.63 1.94
CA LYS A 176 10.25 -1.10 1.99
C LYS A 176 10.82 -1.19 0.57
N PRO A 177 12.13 -0.96 0.40
CA PRO A 177 12.76 -1.09 -0.91
C PRO A 177 12.55 -2.50 -1.46
N VAL A 178 12.22 -2.58 -2.73
CA VAL A 178 12.01 -3.86 -3.43
C VAL A 178 13.35 -4.50 -3.73
N LEU A 179 13.51 -5.76 -3.37
CA LEU A 179 14.73 -6.55 -3.57
C LEU A 179 14.61 -7.42 -4.82
N ASP A 180 15.75 -7.71 -5.45
CA ASP A 180 15.83 -8.44 -6.73
C ASP A 180 15.26 -9.85 -6.68
N HIS A 181 15.35 -10.49 -5.52
CA HIS A 181 14.89 -11.86 -5.28
C HIS A 181 13.43 -11.96 -4.82
N GLN A 182 12.75 -10.84 -4.61
CA GLN A 182 11.34 -10.86 -4.24
C GLN A 182 10.46 -11.17 -5.44
N VAL A 183 9.37 -11.86 -5.18
CA VAL A 183 8.38 -12.27 -6.18
C VAL A 183 7.12 -11.45 -5.97
N PRO A 184 6.73 -10.59 -6.93
CA PRO A 184 5.43 -9.94 -6.90
C PRO A 184 4.33 -10.96 -7.23
N ILE A 185 3.30 -11.01 -6.40
CA ILE A 185 2.10 -11.80 -6.64
C ILE A 185 0.97 -10.86 -6.98
N PHE A 186 0.41 -11.07 -8.15
CA PHE A 186 -0.84 -10.48 -8.61
C PHE A 186 -1.85 -11.62 -8.75
N LEU A 187 -2.89 -11.60 -7.96
CA LEU A 187 -4.04 -12.51 -7.83
C LEU A 187 -3.84 -14.02 -8.16
N GLU A 188 -3.08 -14.43 -9.19
CA GLU A 188 -2.95 -15.84 -9.59
C GLU A 188 -1.52 -16.29 -9.99
N ASP A 189 -0.64 -15.37 -10.38
CA ASP A 189 0.71 -15.71 -10.81
C ASP A 189 1.73 -15.46 -9.70
N GLY A 190 2.90 -15.70 -9.76
CA GLY A 190 3.91 -15.54 -8.71
C GLY A 190 5.12 -16.42 -9.01
N PHE A 191 5.50 -16.44 -10.32
CA PHE A 191 6.58 -17.30 -10.80
C PHE A 191 7.90 -16.56 -10.91
N ASN A 192 7.89 -15.31 -11.34
CA ASN A 192 9.10 -14.59 -11.67
C ASN A 192 9.49 -13.62 -10.55
N HIS A 193 10.73 -13.62 -10.15
CA HIS A 193 11.29 -12.59 -9.26
C HIS A 193 11.63 -11.31 -10.05
N VAL A 194 11.77 -10.20 -9.34
CA VAL A 194 11.91 -8.86 -9.94
C VAL A 194 13.02 -8.79 -10.99
N ALA A 195 14.21 -9.31 -10.69
CA ALA A 195 15.31 -9.32 -11.65
C ALA A 195 15.01 -10.13 -12.92
N ARG A 196 14.26 -11.22 -12.82
CA ARG A 196 13.84 -12.01 -13.97
C ARG A 196 12.80 -11.27 -14.82
N ILE A 197 11.86 -10.58 -14.15
CA ILE A 197 10.87 -9.73 -14.85
C ILE A 197 11.58 -8.65 -15.65
N ALA A 198 12.59 -8.01 -15.05
CA ALA A 198 13.39 -6.99 -15.73
C ALA A 198 14.12 -7.55 -16.97
N ALA A 199 14.72 -8.72 -16.84
CA ALA A 199 15.41 -9.40 -17.92
C ALA A 199 14.46 -9.87 -19.06
N GLU A 200 13.28 -10.40 -18.72
CA GLU A 200 12.28 -10.83 -19.70
C GLU A 200 11.62 -9.66 -20.44
N ALA A 201 11.43 -8.53 -19.73
CA ALA A 201 10.86 -7.31 -20.29
C ALA A 201 11.87 -6.42 -21.04
N ASP A 202 13.15 -6.75 -20.95
CA ASP A 202 14.27 -5.93 -21.48
C ASP A 202 14.22 -4.47 -20.94
N VAL A 203 13.97 -4.33 -19.64
CA VAL A 203 13.81 -3.05 -18.94
C VAL A 203 14.83 -2.95 -17.82
N GLU A 204 15.29 -1.73 -17.53
CA GLU A 204 16.20 -1.49 -16.42
C GLU A 204 15.58 -1.95 -15.07
N ASN A 205 16.38 -2.69 -14.29
CA ASN A 205 15.94 -3.29 -13.03
C ASN A 205 15.39 -2.25 -12.02
N ASN A 206 16.00 -1.06 -11.96
CA ASN A 206 15.55 0.01 -11.08
C ASN A 206 14.15 0.54 -11.44
N LEU A 207 13.84 0.61 -12.73
CA LEU A 207 12.53 1.02 -13.20
C LEU A 207 11.46 -0.02 -12.83
N VAL A 208 11.77 -1.31 -13.00
CA VAL A 208 10.87 -2.41 -12.59
C VAL A 208 10.65 -2.39 -11.07
N LYS A 209 11.72 -2.19 -10.27
CA LYS A 209 11.60 -2.04 -8.82
C LYS A 209 10.67 -0.89 -8.43
N SER A 210 10.80 0.27 -9.07
CA SER A 210 9.94 1.43 -8.81
C SER A 210 8.48 1.15 -9.18
N CYS A 211 8.22 0.49 -10.30
CA CYS A 211 6.87 0.08 -10.70
C CYS A 211 6.26 -0.90 -9.70
N VAL A 212 7.01 -1.93 -9.31
CA VAL A 212 6.59 -2.94 -8.32
C VAL A 212 6.34 -2.30 -6.96
N GLN A 213 7.20 -1.35 -6.55
CA GLN A 213 7.04 -0.61 -5.29
C GLN A 213 5.74 0.22 -5.29
N ASN A 214 5.42 0.90 -6.40
CA ASN A 214 4.18 1.63 -6.56
C ASN A 214 2.95 0.70 -6.48
N LEU A 215 2.99 -0.43 -7.17
CA LEU A 215 1.91 -1.41 -7.14
C LEU A 215 1.72 -2.01 -5.73
N ALA A 216 2.81 -2.26 -5.01
CA ALA A 216 2.79 -2.73 -3.63
C ALA A 216 2.24 -1.66 -2.67
N TYR A 217 2.61 -0.38 -2.88
CA TYR A 217 2.06 0.75 -2.11
C TYR A 217 0.54 0.83 -2.20
N TYR A 218 -0.02 0.67 -3.39
CA TYR A 218 -1.47 0.65 -3.60
C TYR A 218 -2.13 -0.68 -3.24
N SER A 219 -1.39 -1.63 -2.66
CA SER A 219 -1.89 -2.97 -2.28
C SER A 219 -2.50 -3.76 -3.45
N ILE A 220 -2.04 -3.49 -4.67
CA ILE A 220 -2.44 -4.24 -5.87
C ILE A 220 -1.70 -5.57 -5.93
N ILE A 221 -0.45 -5.58 -5.48
CA ILE A 221 0.41 -6.77 -5.42
C ILE A 221 0.95 -6.96 -4.01
N THR A 222 1.27 -8.19 -3.68
CA THR A 222 1.98 -8.57 -2.45
C THR A 222 3.35 -9.14 -2.81
N LEU A 223 4.38 -8.70 -2.09
CA LEU A 223 5.74 -9.19 -2.27
C LEU A 223 6.00 -10.36 -1.33
N ILE A 224 6.42 -11.48 -1.88
CA ILE A 224 6.83 -12.66 -1.13
C ILE A 224 8.26 -13.09 -1.50
N PRO A 225 8.95 -13.80 -0.60
CA PRO A 225 10.24 -14.40 -0.94
C PRO A 225 10.07 -15.50 -2.00
N ILE A 226 11.11 -15.68 -2.84
CA ILE A 226 11.12 -16.74 -3.84
C ILE A 226 10.97 -18.12 -3.18
N PHE A 227 10.12 -18.97 -3.76
CA PHE A 227 9.97 -20.34 -3.31
C PHE A 227 11.13 -21.21 -3.78
N GLN A 228 11.78 -21.86 -2.83
CA GLN A 228 12.80 -22.88 -3.09
C GLN A 228 12.59 -24.06 -2.13
N TYR A 229 12.92 -25.29 -2.55
CA TYR A 229 12.81 -26.45 -1.70
C TYR A 229 13.84 -26.48 -0.54
N SER A 230 14.92 -25.70 -0.66
CA SER A 230 15.90 -25.47 0.41
C SER A 230 15.42 -24.52 1.50
N ASN A 231 14.34 -23.75 1.24
CA ASN A 231 13.82 -22.80 2.21
C ASN A 231 13.21 -23.50 3.41
N VAL A 232 13.35 -22.82 4.55
CA VAL A 232 12.76 -23.20 5.82
C VAL A 232 11.63 -22.24 6.14
N TYR A 233 10.50 -22.77 6.56
CA TYR A 233 9.33 -22.00 6.98
C TYR A 233 8.95 -22.40 8.39
N ALA A 234 8.40 -21.48 9.16
CA ALA A 234 7.91 -21.74 10.50
C ALA A 234 6.46 -21.27 10.63
N ALA A 235 5.63 -22.07 11.27
CA ALA A 235 4.26 -21.72 11.57
C ALA A 235 4.20 -20.52 12.53
N THR A 236 3.23 -19.62 12.31
CA THR A 236 2.96 -18.49 13.17
C THR A 236 1.76 -18.77 14.10
N PRO A 237 1.58 -18.01 15.19
CA PRO A 237 0.38 -18.12 16.02
C PRO A 237 -0.94 -17.90 15.26
N LYS A 238 -0.91 -17.19 14.12
CA LYS A 238 -2.09 -16.99 13.26
C LYS A 238 -2.62 -18.28 12.64
N LEU A 239 -1.84 -19.36 12.65
CA LEU A 239 -2.31 -20.65 12.14
C LEU A 239 -3.57 -21.15 12.88
N LYS A 240 -3.81 -20.72 14.12
CA LYS A 240 -5.06 -21.00 14.85
C LYS A 240 -6.30 -20.48 14.13
N GLN A 241 -6.19 -19.34 13.47
CA GLN A 241 -7.30 -18.73 12.71
C GLN A 241 -7.78 -19.63 11.57
N LEU A 242 -6.86 -20.41 10.97
CA LEU A 242 -7.24 -21.38 9.93
C LEU A 242 -8.14 -22.51 10.50
N ALA A 243 -8.08 -22.82 11.79
CA ALA A 243 -8.97 -23.80 12.41
C ALA A 243 -10.35 -23.22 12.75
N GLU A 244 -10.44 -21.90 12.96
CA GLU A 244 -11.64 -21.20 13.45
C GLU A 244 -12.47 -20.56 12.33
N ASP A 245 -11.83 -20.04 11.28
CA ASP A 245 -12.50 -19.29 10.20
C ASP A 245 -12.79 -20.19 8.98
N ILE A 246 -14.07 -20.50 8.78
CA ILE A 246 -14.56 -21.32 7.66
C ILE A 246 -14.25 -20.70 6.30
N LYS A 247 -14.36 -19.37 6.17
CA LYS A 247 -14.07 -18.69 4.90
C LYS A 247 -12.59 -18.79 4.53
N LEU A 248 -11.72 -18.66 5.53
CA LEU A 248 -10.28 -18.83 5.35
C LEU A 248 -9.93 -20.28 4.97
N GLN A 249 -10.63 -21.26 5.54
CA GLN A 249 -10.49 -22.70 5.19
C GLN A 249 -10.83 -22.95 3.73
N GLU A 250 -11.99 -22.47 3.26
CA GLU A 250 -12.45 -22.66 1.88
C GLU A 250 -11.48 -22.02 0.89
N ARG A 251 -11.01 -20.80 1.17
CA ARG A 251 -10.00 -20.10 0.36
C ARG A 251 -8.68 -20.89 0.34
N CYS A 252 -8.23 -21.38 1.48
CA CYS A 252 -7.01 -22.16 1.60
C CYS A 252 -7.08 -23.46 0.80
N ILE A 253 -8.17 -24.20 0.91
CA ILE A 253 -8.41 -25.45 0.17
C ILE A 253 -8.43 -25.17 -1.34
N SER A 254 -9.19 -24.19 -1.78
CA SER A 254 -9.29 -23.81 -3.19
C SER A 254 -7.93 -23.43 -3.78
N TYR A 255 -7.16 -22.60 -3.07
CA TYR A 255 -5.88 -22.10 -3.54
C TYR A 255 -4.77 -23.17 -3.53
N SER A 256 -4.71 -24.00 -2.47
CA SER A 256 -3.63 -24.97 -2.26
C SER A 256 -3.84 -26.28 -2.99
N SER A 257 -5.05 -26.55 -3.49
CA SER A 257 -5.37 -27.80 -4.19
C SER A 257 -4.70 -27.87 -5.56
N LYS A 258 -4.22 -29.06 -5.92
CA LYS A 258 -3.59 -29.34 -7.21
C LYS A 258 -4.60 -29.26 -8.36
N SER A 259 -5.83 -29.67 -8.11
CA SER A 259 -6.93 -29.66 -9.07
C SER A 259 -8.24 -29.22 -8.41
N PRO A 260 -9.04 -28.33 -9.03
CA PRO A 260 -10.35 -27.94 -8.51
C PRO A 260 -11.34 -29.11 -8.40
N ARG A 261 -11.19 -30.15 -9.26
CA ARG A 261 -12.08 -31.32 -9.27
C ARG A 261 -11.83 -32.27 -8.09
N GLN A 262 -10.63 -32.21 -7.51
CA GLN A 262 -10.24 -33.07 -6.39
C GLN A 262 -9.52 -32.22 -5.33
N PRO A 263 -10.28 -31.51 -4.48
CA PRO A 263 -9.71 -30.63 -3.48
C PRO A 263 -8.89 -31.42 -2.44
N ALA A 264 -7.89 -30.78 -1.90
CA ALA A 264 -7.12 -31.29 -0.77
C ALA A 264 -7.95 -31.27 0.52
N TYR A 265 -7.66 -32.16 1.45
CA TYR A 265 -8.32 -32.14 2.76
C TYR A 265 -7.70 -31.11 3.68
N LEU A 266 -8.53 -30.33 4.37
CA LEU A 266 -8.08 -29.32 5.32
C LEU A 266 -7.14 -29.89 6.39
N ARG A 267 -7.43 -31.12 6.87
CA ARG A 267 -6.59 -31.82 7.84
C ARG A 267 -5.15 -31.98 7.35
N ASP A 268 -4.98 -32.33 6.08
CA ASP A 268 -3.66 -32.57 5.50
C ASP A 268 -2.92 -31.26 5.24
N ILE A 269 -3.63 -30.22 4.83
CA ILE A 269 -3.12 -28.85 4.72
C ILE A 269 -2.64 -28.35 6.09
N TYR A 270 -3.48 -28.48 7.12
CA TYR A 270 -3.13 -28.07 8.47
C TYR A 270 -1.92 -28.83 9.02
N ARG A 271 -1.87 -30.14 8.76
CA ARG A 271 -0.73 -31.00 9.11
C ARG A 271 0.56 -30.54 8.43
N MET A 272 0.49 -30.14 7.16
CA MET A 272 1.64 -29.58 6.44
C MET A 272 2.15 -28.31 7.12
N TYR A 273 1.26 -27.35 7.41
CA TYR A 273 1.64 -26.09 8.09
C TYR A 273 2.19 -26.36 9.50
N ALA A 274 1.55 -27.19 10.29
CA ALA A 274 1.98 -27.51 11.64
C ALA A 274 3.35 -28.24 11.70
N SER A 275 3.70 -28.92 10.61
CA SER A 275 5.01 -29.62 10.48
C SER A 275 6.13 -28.71 10.01
N MET A 276 5.85 -27.46 9.65
CA MET A 276 6.86 -26.46 9.28
C MET A 276 7.54 -25.90 10.53
N THR A 277 8.77 -26.31 10.75
CA THR A 277 9.60 -25.94 11.91
C THR A 277 10.96 -25.41 11.45
N HIS A 278 11.69 -24.75 12.34
CA HIS A 278 13.00 -24.16 12.03
C HIS A 278 14.06 -25.18 11.57
N SER A 279 13.89 -26.45 11.89
CA SER A 279 14.86 -27.51 11.58
C SER A 279 14.52 -28.30 10.31
N CYS A 280 13.42 -27.99 9.63
CA CYS A 280 12.92 -28.76 8.51
C CYS A 280 12.84 -27.92 7.25
N SER A 281 13.62 -28.30 6.22
CA SER A 281 13.49 -27.68 4.90
C SER A 281 12.20 -28.12 4.21
N MET A 282 11.75 -27.31 3.24
CA MET A 282 10.58 -27.70 2.45
C MET A 282 10.79 -29.02 1.69
N ARG A 283 12.03 -29.33 1.29
CA ARG A 283 12.41 -30.59 0.67
C ARG A 283 12.14 -31.77 1.60
N ASP A 284 12.63 -31.69 2.84
CA ASP A 284 12.46 -32.75 3.85
C ASP A 284 10.98 -32.95 4.20
N LEU A 285 10.24 -31.86 4.27
CA LEU A 285 8.80 -31.89 4.52
C LEU A 285 8.06 -32.60 3.38
N CYS A 286 8.39 -32.29 2.14
CA CYS A 286 7.80 -32.91 0.96
C CYS A 286 8.14 -34.41 0.86
N GLN A 287 9.36 -34.80 1.22
CA GLN A 287 9.75 -36.19 1.25
C GLN A 287 8.99 -37.00 2.32
N ARG A 288 8.78 -36.39 3.51
CA ARG A 288 8.07 -37.07 4.62
C ARG A 288 6.57 -37.15 4.41
N LEU A 289 5.92 -36.10 3.91
CA LEU A 289 4.46 -36.02 3.84
C LEU A 289 3.89 -36.31 2.46
N ASN A 290 4.72 -36.31 1.44
CA ASN A 290 4.34 -36.52 0.03
C ASN A 290 3.10 -35.70 -0.40
N PRO A 291 3.20 -34.36 -0.52
CA PRO A 291 2.06 -33.50 -0.80
C PRO A 291 1.34 -33.83 -2.11
N GLN A 292 2.04 -34.47 -3.04
CA GLN A 292 1.44 -34.90 -4.31
C GLN A 292 0.35 -35.95 -4.11
N ASN A 293 0.55 -36.89 -3.20
CA ASN A 293 -0.46 -37.90 -2.86
C ASN A 293 -1.62 -37.30 -2.04
N LEU A 294 -1.36 -36.20 -1.33
CA LEU A 294 -2.35 -35.45 -0.58
C LEU A 294 -3.13 -34.44 -1.45
N ARG A 295 -2.90 -34.39 -2.76
CA ARG A 295 -3.51 -33.48 -3.73
C ARG A 295 -3.18 -32.00 -3.46
N ILE A 296 -2.08 -31.74 -2.76
CA ILE A 296 -1.62 -30.42 -2.38
C ILE A 296 -0.55 -29.95 -3.39
N ASN A 297 -0.66 -28.69 -3.82
CA ASN A 297 0.40 -28.01 -4.52
C ASN A 297 1.25 -27.27 -3.47
N GLU A 298 2.44 -27.78 -3.23
CA GLU A 298 3.36 -27.28 -2.18
C GLU A 298 3.73 -25.81 -2.36
N ARG A 299 3.91 -25.36 -3.58
CA ARG A 299 4.23 -23.96 -3.88
C ARG A 299 3.05 -23.05 -3.54
N ARG A 300 1.85 -23.38 -4.00
CA ARG A 300 0.65 -22.60 -3.69
C ARG A 300 0.33 -22.62 -2.19
N LEU A 301 0.56 -23.75 -1.53
CA LEU A 301 0.42 -23.86 -0.08
C LEU A 301 1.29 -22.84 0.65
N VAL A 302 2.58 -22.77 0.30
CA VAL A 302 3.52 -21.83 0.89
C VAL A 302 3.14 -20.38 0.55
N GLN A 303 2.77 -20.09 -0.69
CA GLN A 303 2.33 -18.77 -1.11
C GLN A 303 1.12 -18.30 -0.29
N PHE A 304 0.09 -19.12 -0.17
CA PHE A 304 -1.09 -18.81 0.63
C PHE A 304 -0.72 -18.56 2.09
N GLY A 305 0.09 -19.43 2.68
CA GLY A 305 0.52 -19.30 4.06
C GLY A 305 1.33 -18.01 4.34
N LEU A 306 2.13 -17.57 3.37
CA LEU A 306 2.89 -16.30 3.48
C LEU A 306 1.97 -15.08 3.32
N ILE A 307 1.03 -15.11 2.37
CA ILE A 307 0.08 -14.00 2.13
C ILE A 307 -0.81 -13.77 3.34
N GLU A 308 -1.38 -14.84 3.90
CA GLU A 308 -2.26 -14.75 5.08
C GLU A 308 -1.48 -14.65 6.40
N GLY A 309 -0.15 -14.78 6.34
CA GLY A 309 0.72 -14.72 7.51
C GLY A 309 0.59 -15.93 8.44
N LEU A 310 0.10 -17.08 7.93
CA LEU A 310 0.01 -18.35 8.68
C LEU A 310 1.39 -18.96 8.92
N ILE A 311 2.33 -18.69 8.04
CA ILE A 311 3.73 -19.09 8.13
C ILE A 311 4.63 -17.89 7.86
N ARG A 312 5.87 -17.98 8.32
CA ARG A 312 6.94 -17.04 7.97
C ARG A 312 8.13 -17.80 7.42
N ARG A 313 8.89 -17.19 6.52
CA ARG A 313 10.17 -17.72 6.08
C ARG A 313 11.21 -17.50 7.16
N VAL A 314 12.04 -18.48 7.39
CA VAL A 314 13.21 -18.38 8.27
C VAL A 314 14.43 -18.18 7.39
N TYR A 315 15.10 -17.04 7.59
CA TYR A 315 16.30 -16.68 6.83
C TYR A 315 17.56 -17.12 7.56
N LYS A 316 18.61 -17.37 6.79
CA LYS A 316 19.93 -17.73 7.26
C LYS A 316 20.84 -16.50 7.14
N TYR A 317 21.50 -16.12 8.21
CA TYR A 317 22.44 -15.00 8.29
C TYR A 317 23.80 -15.51 8.71
N PRO A 318 24.79 -15.53 7.82
CA PRO A 318 26.16 -15.90 8.19
C PRO A 318 26.84 -14.77 8.97
N ILE A 319 27.51 -15.12 10.06
CA ILE A 319 28.29 -14.20 10.89
C ILE A 319 29.69 -14.74 11.05
N LEU A 320 30.68 -13.90 10.77
CA LEU A 320 32.05 -14.18 11.09
C LEU A 320 32.33 -13.80 12.56
N LEU A 321 32.84 -14.72 13.35
CA LEU A 321 33.11 -14.48 14.76
C LEU A 321 34.22 -13.40 14.95
N PRO A 322 33.98 -12.38 15.80
CA PRO A 322 34.97 -11.34 16.05
C PRO A 322 36.20 -11.86 16.82
N GLY A 323 37.35 -11.31 16.51
CA GLY A 323 38.59 -11.59 17.26
C GLY A 323 39.50 -12.67 16.68
N ILE A 324 39.14 -13.26 15.54
CA ILE A 324 39.97 -14.24 14.87
C ILE A 324 40.74 -13.56 13.73
N PRO A 325 42.11 -13.76 13.62
CA PRO A 325 42.86 -13.17 12.53
C PRO A 325 42.41 -13.73 11.19
N TYR A 326 42.11 -12.84 10.26
CA TYR A 326 41.73 -13.20 8.88
C TYR A 326 42.90 -13.94 8.21
N ASN A 327 42.65 -15.14 7.73
CA ASN A 327 43.56 -15.84 6.82
C ASN A 327 43.62 -15.11 5.47
N GLU A 328 44.71 -15.28 4.70
CA GLU A 328 44.85 -14.65 3.38
C GLU A 328 43.73 -15.04 2.43
N GLU A 329 43.19 -16.26 2.51
CA GLU A 329 42.04 -16.72 1.75
C GLU A 329 40.75 -15.96 2.10
N THR A 330 40.54 -15.64 3.38
CA THR A 330 39.37 -14.88 3.87
C THR A 330 39.44 -13.42 3.40
N ARG A 331 40.63 -12.83 3.27
CA ARG A 331 40.82 -11.48 2.76
C ARG A 331 40.54 -11.34 1.26
N ASN A 332 40.85 -12.37 0.49
CA ASN A 332 40.76 -12.35 -0.98
C ASN A 332 39.36 -12.70 -1.52
N ASN A 333 38.49 -13.30 -0.70
CA ASN A 333 37.17 -13.67 -1.15
C ASN A 333 36.14 -12.56 -0.82
N PRO A 334 35.55 -11.90 -1.82
CA PRO A 334 34.62 -10.78 -1.63
C PRO A 334 33.34 -11.14 -0.86
N VAL A 335 33.01 -12.43 -0.73
CA VAL A 335 31.80 -12.91 -0.03
C VAL A 335 31.89 -12.65 1.46
N TYR A 336 33.07 -12.73 2.07
CA TYR A 336 33.25 -12.52 3.51
C TYR A 336 32.86 -11.10 3.99
N LYS A 337 32.86 -10.13 3.09
CA LYS A 337 32.39 -8.77 3.37
C LYS A 337 30.94 -8.72 3.82
N TYR A 338 30.15 -9.69 3.41
CA TYR A 338 28.73 -9.79 3.71
C TYR A 338 28.41 -10.62 4.96
N PHE A 339 29.42 -11.30 5.55
CA PHE A 339 29.24 -12.17 6.73
C PHE A 339 29.20 -11.37 8.03
N THR A 340 28.36 -10.33 8.04
CA THR A 340 28.18 -9.43 9.19
C THR A 340 26.96 -9.79 10.03
N GLY A 341 26.13 -10.73 9.58
CA GLY A 341 24.84 -11.06 10.20
C GLY A 341 23.71 -10.08 9.89
N THR A 342 23.97 -9.09 9.04
CA THR A 342 22.95 -8.15 8.55
C THR A 342 22.33 -8.56 7.22
N TYR A 343 23.08 -9.29 6.40
CA TYR A 343 22.66 -9.78 5.10
C TYR A 343 22.24 -11.25 5.18
N ASN A 344 21.07 -11.58 4.59
CA ASN A 344 20.64 -12.96 4.46
C ASN A 344 21.30 -13.64 3.24
N LEU A 345 21.24 -14.97 3.16
CA LEU A 345 21.85 -15.72 2.05
C LEU A 345 21.32 -15.29 0.67
N ASP A 346 20.04 -14.95 0.54
CA ASP A 346 19.47 -14.54 -0.75
C ASP A 346 20.05 -13.19 -1.21
N GLU A 347 20.24 -12.24 -0.28
CA GLU A 347 20.87 -10.95 -0.55
C GLU A 347 22.35 -11.13 -0.95
N ILE A 348 23.05 -12.03 -0.28
CA ILE A 348 24.44 -12.35 -0.60
C ILE A 348 24.53 -13.00 -1.99
N CYS A 349 23.67 -13.96 -2.32
CA CYS A 349 23.60 -14.58 -3.64
C CYS A 349 23.38 -13.53 -4.74
N CYS A 350 22.43 -12.61 -4.54
CA CYS A 350 22.13 -11.55 -5.52
C CYS A 350 23.31 -10.57 -5.67
N SER A 351 24.02 -10.26 -4.58
CA SER A 351 25.13 -9.29 -4.61
C SER A 351 26.42 -9.89 -5.19
N THR A 352 26.64 -11.19 -5.01
CA THR A 352 27.86 -11.88 -5.42
C THR A 352 27.72 -12.69 -6.71
N GLY A 353 26.49 -12.96 -7.14
CA GLY A 353 26.20 -13.84 -8.29
C GLY A 353 26.45 -15.32 -8.02
N GLN A 354 26.74 -15.70 -6.76
CA GLN A 354 27.00 -17.09 -6.36
C GLN A 354 25.70 -17.82 -5.97
N SER A 355 25.69 -19.13 -6.15
CA SER A 355 24.56 -19.95 -5.72
C SER A 355 24.58 -20.17 -4.20
N VAL A 356 23.40 -20.47 -3.64
CA VAL A 356 23.24 -20.79 -2.21
C VAL A 356 24.20 -21.93 -1.80
N ALA A 357 24.30 -22.98 -2.63
CA ALA A 357 25.16 -24.13 -2.36
C ALA A 357 26.65 -23.74 -2.26
N GLN A 358 27.12 -22.82 -3.12
CA GLN A 358 28.51 -22.34 -3.06
C GLN A 358 28.79 -21.53 -1.79
N ILE A 359 27.82 -20.71 -1.37
CA ILE A 359 27.98 -19.94 -0.13
C ILE A 359 27.90 -20.85 1.10
N GLU A 360 26.99 -21.82 1.12
CA GLU A 360 26.90 -22.82 2.19
C GLU A 360 28.18 -23.65 2.29
N GLU A 361 28.80 -24.02 1.17
CA GLU A 361 30.10 -24.73 1.15
C GLU A 361 31.24 -23.88 1.75
N ILE A 362 31.25 -22.56 1.49
CA ILE A 362 32.22 -21.65 2.11
C ILE A 362 32.00 -21.58 3.63
N VAL A 363 30.74 -21.50 4.06
CA VAL A 363 30.37 -21.41 5.48
C VAL A 363 30.74 -22.72 6.21
N GLU A 364 30.52 -23.87 5.59
CA GLU A 364 30.86 -25.17 6.18
C GLU A 364 32.37 -25.42 6.28
N ARG A 365 33.16 -24.87 5.36
CA ARG A 365 34.63 -24.99 5.37
C ARG A 365 35.31 -24.12 6.43
N ASP A 366 34.71 -22.98 6.77
CA ASP A 366 35.33 -22.06 7.74
C ASP A 366 34.66 -22.20 9.12
N PRO A 367 35.36 -22.78 10.12
CA PRO A 367 34.80 -22.96 11.46
C PRO A 367 34.56 -21.65 12.22
N ASN A 368 35.02 -20.53 11.69
CA ASN A 368 34.85 -19.22 12.29
C ASN A 368 33.53 -18.53 11.87
N ILE A 369 32.78 -19.16 11.00
CA ILE A 369 31.47 -18.63 10.55
C ILE A 369 30.36 -19.37 11.28
N VAL A 370 29.46 -18.59 11.86
CA VAL A 370 28.26 -19.10 12.52
C VAL A 370 27.02 -18.71 11.71
N MET A 371 26.13 -19.67 11.47
CA MET A 371 24.87 -19.42 10.77
C MET A 371 23.76 -19.12 11.77
N LEU A 372 23.23 -17.91 11.75
CA LEU A 372 22.04 -17.53 12.51
C LEU A 372 20.77 -17.77 11.69
N TRP A 373 19.76 -18.28 12.37
CA TRP A 373 18.42 -18.52 11.80
C TRP A 373 17.42 -17.54 12.42
N LYS A 374 16.81 -16.68 11.59
CA LYS A 374 15.91 -15.63 12.06
C LYS A 374 14.59 -15.60 11.28
#